data_484ae0a01795c585e432b7a06a26d353
#
_entry.id   484ae0a01795c585e432b7a06a26d353
#
_cell.length_a   1.000
_cell.length_b   1.000
_cell.length_c   1.000
_cell.angle_alpha   90.00
_cell.angle_beta   90.00
_cell.angle_gamma   90.00
#
_symmetry.space_group_name_H-M   'P 1'
#
loop_
_entity.id
_entity.type
_entity.pdbx_description
1 polymer ?
#
loop_
_entity_poly.entity_id
_entity_poly.type
_entity_poly.pdbx_seq_one_letter_code
_entity_poly.pdbx_strand_id
1 'polypeptide(L)'
;MKNNFVVYTALFGNYDDLIDPKEKYEGCDFICFTDQINLKSNIWDIRIVKEIDLPLNMMNRKYKILSHLFLSEYEWSMYVDANILVRNNPLELANKYLTKYDFVMPKHFARDCVYDEAKECVLLGKTKQDETKKQMDFYKKQCFPKNYGMGENNILLRRHNTDKIINIMTDWWEELNTQTKRDQLSLAYILWKNKETFNYMEESARVGLGYFEYILHNESKNKTFFQKLKEKMTIIIKRIIY
;
A
#
# COMPACT_ATOMS: atom_id res chain seq x y z
N MET A 1 7.78 -6.44 28.38
CA MET A 1 7.25 -7.51 27.53
C MET A 1 7.49 -7.10 26.09
N LYS A 2 7.75 -8.05 25.17
CA LYS A 2 7.90 -7.75 23.74
C LYS A 2 6.49 -7.50 23.17
N ASN A 3 6.32 -6.46 22.35
CA ASN A 3 5.04 -6.20 21.70
C ASN A 3 4.74 -7.27 20.62
N ASN A 4 3.48 -7.69 20.50
CA ASN A 4 3.06 -8.64 19.46
C ASN A 4 2.59 -7.93 18.19
N PHE A 5 2.49 -6.60 18.22
CA PHE A 5 2.01 -5.77 17.13
C PHE A 5 3.07 -4.77 16.67
N VAL A 6 3.25 -4.69 15.36
CA VAL A 6 4.17 -3.75 14.72
C VAL A 6 3.47 -2.91 13.67
N VAL A 7 3.70 -1.61 13.71
CA VAL A 7 3.43 -0.70 12.59
C VAL A 7 4.73 -0.57 11.80
N TYR A 8 4.67 -0.75 10.49
CA TYR A 8 5.87 -0.66 9.69
C TYR A 8 5.64 0.06 8.37
N THR A 9 6.73 0.60 7.86
CA THR A 9 6.78 1.25 6.55
C THR A 9 8.02 0.81 5.78
N ALA A 10 8.04 1.06 4.49
CA ALA A 10 9.18 0.85 3.62
C ALA A 10 9.42 2.13 2.80
N LEU A 11 10.63 2.69 2.91
CA LEU A 11 11.01 3.94 2.27
C LEU A 11 12.37 3.79 1.58
N PHE A 12 12.36 3.52 0.28
CA PHE A 12 13.57 3.34 -0.53
C PHE A 12 13.74 4.51 -1.50
N GLY A 13 15.00 4.99 -1.62
CA GLY A 13 15.33 6.19 -2.38
C GLY A 13 14.82 7.47 -1.72
N ASN A 14 14.93 8.59 -2.41
CA ASN A 14 14.52 9.92 -1.92
C ASN A 14 13.14 10.32 -2.43
N TYR A 15 12.20 9.37 -2.46
CA TYR A 15 10.86 9.62 -3.01
C TYR A 15 10.01 10.49 -2.08
N ASP A 16 10.05 10.21 -0.77
CA ASP A 16 9.30 10.93 0.26
C ASP A 16 10.14 11.12 1.53
N ASP A 17 9.61 11.93 2.44
CA ASP A 17 10.09 12.01 3.82
C ASP A 17 9.40 10.92 4.67
N LEU A 18 10.11 10.41 5.65
CA LEU A 18 9.52 9.58 6.70
C LEU A 18 8.71 10.48 7.64
N ILE A 19 7.44 10.21 7.79
CA ILE A 19 6.57 10.94 8.73
C ILE A 19 6.54 10.17 10.06
N ASP A 20 7.01 10.81 11.12
CA ASP A 20 6.88 10.25 12.47
C ASP A 20 5.41 10.19 12.89
N PRO A 21 4.96 9.12 13.56
CA PRO A 21 3.70 9.11 14.28
C PRO A 21 3.59 10.29 15.23
N LYS A 22 2.38 10.70 15.57
CA LYS A 22 2.16 11.82 16.50
C LYS A 22 2.86 11.62 17.85
N GLU A 23 2.92 10.36 18.30
CA GLU A 23 3.57 9.94 19.53
C GLU A 23 3.92 8.45 19.46
N LYS A 24 4.69 7.97 20.43
CA LYS A 24 4.96 6.53 20.62
C LYS A 24 3.80 5.91 21.37
N TYR A 25 3.03 5.05 20.70
CA TYR A 25 1.86 4.40 21.29
C TYR A 25 2.25 3.13 22.06
N GLU A 26 1.65 2.94 23.23
CA GLU A 26 1.84 1.75 24.04
C GLU A 26 1.36 0.49 23.28
N GLY A 27 2.13 -0.59 23.41
CA GLY A 27 1.82 -1.86 22.76
C GLY A 27 2.16 -1.93 21.27
N CYS A 28 2.77 -0.86 20.69
CA CYS A 28 3.14 -0.77 19.29
C CYS A 28 4.65 -0.61 19.14
N ASP A 29 5.29 -1.45 18.32
CA ASP A 29 6.60 -1.16 17.78
C ASP A 29 6.44 -0.47 16.41
N PHE A 30 7.38 0.42 16.06
CA PHE A 30 7.39 1.15 14.80
C PHE A 30 8.70 0.87 14.07
N ILE A 31 8.63 0.31 12.84
CA ILE A 31 9.80 -0.10 12.06
C ILE A 31 9.76 0.52 10.67
N CYS A 32 10.86 1.13 10.26
CA CYS A 32 11.06 1.64 8.90
C CYS A 32 12.18 0.88 8.20
N PHE A 33 11.87 0.16 7.13
CA PHE A 33 12.87 -0.43 6.24
C PHE A 33 13.30 0.57 5.18
N THR A 34 14.61 0.80 5.04
CA THR A 34 15.14 1.84 4.14
C THR A 34 16.56 1.55 3.68
N ASP A 35 16.97 2.13 2.55
CA ASP A 35 18.35 2.20 2.07
C ASP A 35 19.06 3.50 2.53
N GLN A 36 18.35 4.41 3.18
CA GLN A 36 18.85 5.74 3.56
C GLN A 36 19.64 5.67 4.87
N ILE A 37 20.95 5.54 4.80
CA ILE A 37 21.85 5.35 5.97
C ILE A 37 21.84 6.51 6.98
N ASN A 38 21.43 7.70 6.55
CA ASN A 38 21.37 8.90 7.41
C ASN A 38 19.95 9.23 7.90
N LEU A 39 18.95 8.41 7.54
CA LEU A 39 17.58 8.61 7.98
C LEU A 39 17.51 8.49 9.50
N LYS A 40 16.83 9.43 10.15
CA LYS A 40 16.64 9.45 11.60
C LYS A 40 15.17 9.64 11.93
N SER A 41 14.75 9.05 13.01
CA SER A 41 13.44 9.22 13.61
C SER A 41 13.56 9.11 15.12
N ASN A 42 12.67 9.74 15.86
CA ASN A 42 12.56 9.60 17.32
C ASN A 42 11.61 8.44 17.72
N ILE A 43 10.85 7.91 16.76
CA ILE A 43 9.81 6.89 17.00
C ILE A 43 10.07 5.62 16.21
N TRP A 44 10.39 5.73 14.90
CA TRP A 44 10.69 4.60 14.05
C TRP A 44 12.06 3.97 14.36
N ASP A 45 12.07 2.66 14.59
CA ASP A 45 13.30 1.84 14.52
C ASP A 45 13.72 1.75 13.05
N ILE A 46 14.82 2.40 12.69
CA ILE A 46 15.32 2.48 11.32
C ILE A 46 16.14 1.23 11.01
N ARG A 47 15.61 0.35 10.18
CA ARG A 47 16.27 -0.87 9.72
C ARG A 47 16.90 -0.67 8.35
N ILE A 48 18.21 -0.50 8.30
CA ILE A 48 18.95 -0.28 7.06
C ILE A 48 19.04 -1.58 6.25
N VAL A 49 18.53 -1.53 5.03
CA VAL A 49 18.62 -2.59 4.04
C VAL A 49 19.85 -2.33 3.15
N LYS A 50 20.87 -3.17 3.27
CA LYS A 50 22.14 -3.01 2.54
C LYS A 50 22.08 -3.60 1.13
N GLU A 51 21.35 -4.71 0.96
CA GLU A 51 21.24 -5.40 -0.32
C GLU A 51 20.04 -4.87 -1.10
N ILE A 52 20.32 -4.16 -2.18
CA ILE A 52 19.31 -3.62 -3.10
C ILE A 52 19.36 -4.46 -4.38
N ASP A 53 18.59 -5.54 -4.39
CA ASP A 53 18.53 -6.54 -5.47
C ASP A 53 17.45 -6.26 -6.52
N LEU A 54 16.64 -5.21 -6.30
CA LEU A 54 15.52 -4.81 -7.15
C LEU A 54 15.48 -3.29 -7.35
N PRO A 55 14.77 -2.78 -8.37
CA PRO A 55 14.46 -1.35 -8.46
C PRO A 55 13.81 -0.85 -7.17
N LEU A 56 14.14 0.37 -6.72
CA LEU A 56 13.73 0.92 -5.42
C LEU A 56 12.22 0.86 -5.16
N ASN A 57 11.42 1.11 -6.20
CA ASN A 57 9.97 0.96 -6.11
C ASN A 57 9.52 -0.48 -5.88
N MET A 58 10.28 -1.47 -6.35
CA MET A 58 10.01 -2.89 -6.10
C MET A 58 10.56 -3.32 -4.74
N MET A 59 11.69 -2.76 -4.26
CA MET A 59 12.14 -2.92 -2.88
C MET A 59 11.06 -2.49 -1.89
N ASN A 60 10.47 -1.31 -2.09
CA ASN A 60 9.35 -0.85 -1.28
C ASN A 60 8.21 -1.88 -1.24
N ARG A 61 7.80 -2.41 -2.39
CA ARG A 61 6.72 -3.40 -2.48
C ARG A 61 7.09 -4.76 -1.88
N LYS A 62 8.34 -5.19 -1.98
CA LYS A 62 8.86 -6.41 -1.36
C LYS A 62 8.62 -6.38 0.16
N TYR A 63 9.05 -5.31 0.81
CA TYR A 63 8.87 -5.13 2.25
C TYR A 63 7.41 -4.92 2.65
N LYS A 64 6.65 -4.18 1.85
CA LYS A 64 5.21 -3.97 2.04
C LYS A 64 4.42 -5.28 2.00
N ILE A 65 4.69 -6.13 1.02
CA ILE A 65 3.89 -7.32 0.72
C ILE A 65 4.38 -8.51 1.56
N LEU A 66 5.67 -8.81 1.55
CA LEU A 66 6.25 -10.01 2.16
C LEU A 66 6.67 -9.81 3.62
N SER A 67 5.82 -9.14 4.42
CA SER A 67 6.15 -8.82 5.83
C SER A 67 6.48 -10.05 6.68
N HIS A 68 5.89 -11.21 6.39
CA HIS A 68 6.20 -12.47 7.09
C HIS A 68 7.67 -12.88 7.02
N LEU A 69 8.41 -12.43 5.98
CA LEU A 69 9.85 -12.70 5.84
C LEU A 69 10.73 -11.80 6.73
N PHE A 70 10.21 -10.65 7.14
CA PHE A 70 11.03 -9.60 7.79
C PHE A 70 10.57 -9.25 9.21
N LEU A 71 9.35 -9.69 9.59
CA LEU A 71 8.67 -9.36 10.84
C LEU A 71 8.06 -10.61 11.50
N SER A 72 8.69 -11.78 11.29
CA SER A 72 8.19 -13.07 11.79
C SER A 72 8.06 -13.13 13.31
N GLU A 73 8.74 -12.23 14.02
CA GLU A 73 8.70 -12.09 15.48
C GLU A 73 7.43 -11.44 16.03
N TYR A 74 6.58 -10.84 15.16
CA TYR A 74 5.31 -10.23 15.53
C TYR A 74 4.14 -11.09 15.07
N GLU A 75 3.06 -11.11 15.83
CA GLU A 75 1.83 -11.81 15.45
C GLU A 75 1.01 -11.01 14.45
N TRP A 76 0.96 -9.68 14.65
CA TRP A 76 0.16 -8.75 13.87
C TRP A 76 1.02 -7.63 13.30
N SER A 77 0.67 -7.18 12.10
CA SER A 77 1.34 -6.04 11.49
C SER A 77 0.35 -5.08 10.84
N MET A 78 0.70 -3.79 10.90
CA MET A 78 0.08 -2.74 10.10
C MET A 78 1.14 -2.09 9.22
N TYR A 79 1.02 -2.26 7.90
CA TYR A 79 1.78 -1.47 6.95
C TYR A 79 1.12 -0.11 6.78
N VAL A 80 1.90 0.95 6.71
CA VAL A 80 1.49 2.28 6.30
C VAL A 80 2.48 2.82 5.28
N ASP A 81 2.01 3.52 4.23
CA ASP A 81 2.92 4.27 3.34
C ASP A 81 3.66 5.36 4.14
N ALA A 82 4.92 5.65 3.81
CA ALA A 82 5.79 6.55 4.59
C ALA A 82 5.24 7.98 4.76
N ASN A 83 4.33 8.39 3.88
CA ASN A 83 3.65 9.68 3.92
C ASN A 83 2.29 9.66 4.66
N ILE A 84 2.02 8.62 5.44
CA ILE A 84 0.84 8.54 6.30
C ILE A 84 1.24 8.87 7.74
N LEU A 85 0.67 9.96 8.29
CA LEU A 85 0.79 10.29 9.69
C LEU A 85 -0.17 9.42 10.52
N VAL A 86 0.37 8.64 11.46
CA VAL A 86 -0.41 7.89 12.47
C VAL A 86 -0.71 8.83 13.64
N ARG A 87 -2.01 9.09 13.91
CA ARG A 87 -2.48 10.11 14.87
C ARG A 87 -3.02 9.55 16.18
N ASN A 88 -3.50 8.31 16.16
CA ASN A 88 -4.06 7.62 17.32
C ASN A 88 -3.52 6.20 17.41
N ASN A 89 -3.71 5.54 18.55
CA ASN A 89 -3.12 4.21 18.80
C ASN A 89 -3.62 3.15 17.78
N PRO A 90 -2.78 2.65 16.87
CA PRO A 90 -3.19 1.68 15.85
C PRO A 90 -3.46 0.29 16.42
N LEU A 91 -3.02 -0.04 17.63
CA LEU A 91 -3.36 -1.30 18.32
C LEU A 91 -4.87 -1.42 18.58
N GLU A 92 -5.58 -0.32 18.76
CA GLU A 92 -7.04 -0.32 18.88
C GLU A 92 -7.71 -0.88 17.62
N LEU A 93 -7.18 -0.51 16.43
CA LEU A 93 -7.67 -1.04 15.16
C LEU A 93 -7.32 -2.52 14.99
N ALA A 94 -6.10 -2.93 15.41
CA ALA A 94 -5.73 -4.33 15.40
C ALA A 94 -6.68 -5.16 16.27
N ASN A 95 -6.99 -4.71 17.48
CA ASN A 95 -7.96 -5.36 18.39
C ASN A 95 -9.38 -5.34 17.82
N LYS A 96 -9.80 -4.25 17.16
CA LYS A 96 -11.14 -4.13 16.56
C LYS A 96 -11.34 -5.10 15.40
N TYR A 97 -10.35 -5.26 14.54
CA TYR A 97 -10.51 -5.95 13.26
C TYR A 97 -9.89 -7.34 13.21
N LEU A 98 -8.67 -7.54 13.77
CA LEU A 98 -7.96 -8.82 13.65
C LEU A 98 -8.53 -9.93 14.55
N THR A 99 -9.48 -9.62 15.43
CA THR A 99 -10.28 -10.63 16.12
C THR A 99 -11.27 -11.35 15.21
N LYS A 100 -11.60 -10.76 14.05
CA LYS A 100 -12.60 -11.26 13.09
C LYS A 100 -12.00 -11.63 11.73
N TYR A 101 -10.95 -10.95 11.33
CA TYR A 101 -10.38 -11.02 9.98
C TYR A 101 -8.87 -11.16 10.05
N ASP A 102 -8.27 -11.88 9.10
CA ASP A 102 -6.82 -12.01 9.00
C ASP A 102 -6.16 -10.90 8.18
N PHE A 103 -6.93 -10.23 7.31
CA PHE A 103 -6.46 -9.16 6.45
C PHE A 103 -7.53 -8.11 6.25
N VAL A 104 -7.20 -6.86 6.56
CA VAL A 104 -8.12 -5.71 6.52
C VAL A 104 -7.40 -4.49 5.95
N MET A 105 -8.12 -3.65 5.21
CA MET A 105 -7.62 -2.41 4.62
C MET A 105 -8.74 -1.40 4.43
N PRO A 106 -8.44 -0.09 4.25
CA PRO A 106 -9.46 0.89 3.86
C PRO A 106 -10.06 0.55 2.50
N LYS A 107 -11.36 0.80 2.32
CA LYS A 107 -11.99 0.73 1.00
C LYS A 107 -11.42 1.82 0.09
N HIS A 108 -11.22 1.52 -1.18
CA HIS A 108 -10.77 2.52 -2.14
C HIS A 108 -11.82 3.65 -2.27
N PHE A 109 -11.38 4.89 -2.10
CA PHE A 109 -12.26 6.05 -1.95
C PHE A 109 -13.11 6.38 -3.20
N ALA A 110 -12.69 5.96 -4.40
CA ALA A 110 -13.33 6.38 -5.65
C ALA A 110 -13.80 5.23 -6.54
N ARG A 111 -13.24 4.02 -6.40
CA ARG A 111 -13.50 2.90 -7.33
C ARG A 111 -13.60 1.57 -6.60
N ASP A 112 -14.35 0.65 -7.19
CA ASP A 112 -14.50 -0.75 -6.75
C ASP A 112 -14.16 -1.75 -7.86
N CYS A 113 -13.66 -1.27 -9.00
CA CYS A 113 -13.38 -2.04 -10.21
C CYS A 113 -11.93 -1.85 -10.66
N VAL A 114 -11.14 -2.94 -10.69
CA VAL A 114 -9.73 -2.89 -11.13
C VAL A 114 -9.60 -2.44 -12.59
N TYR A 115 -10.56 -2.78 -13.44
CA TYR A 115 -10.53 -2.38 -14.85
C TYR A 115 -10.67 -0.86 -15.02
N ASP A 116 -11.42 -0.20 -14.15
CA ASP A 116 -11.57 1.25 -14.17
C ASP A 116 -10.38 1.95 -13.49
N GLU A 117 -9.81 1.35 -12.44
CA GLU A 117 -8.54 1.82 -11.88
C GLU A 117 -7.40 1.70 -12.88
N ALA A 118 -7.37 0.64 -13.67
CA ALA A 118 -6.37 0.45 -14.72
C ALA A 118 -6.39 1.57 -15.76
N LYS A 119 -7.58 1.98 -16.20
CA LYS A 119 -7.75 3.15 -17.10
C LYS A 119 -7.21 4.43 -16.45
N GLU A 120 -7.56 4.66 -15.20
CA GLU A 120 -7.11 5.85 -14.47
C GLU A 120 -5.58 5.84 -14.26
N CYS A 121 -4.99 4.66 -13.97
CA CYS A 121 -3.53 4.54 -13.86
C CYS A 121 -2.81 4.89 -15.17
N VAL A 122 -3.33 4.48 -16.32
CA VAL A 122 -2.80 4.87 -17.64
C VAL A 122 -2.98 6.36 -17.88
N LEU A 123 -4.17 6.90 -17.60
CA LEU A 123 -4.49 8.31 -17.77
C LEU A 123 -3.55 9.21 -16.95
N LEU A 124 -3.26 8.81 -15.72
CA LEU A 124 -2.36 9.52 -14.80
C LEU A 124 -0.86 9.22 -15.06
N GLY A 125 -0.53 8.39 -16.05
CA GLY A 125 0.85 8.02 -16.36
C GLY A 125 1.53 7.14 -15.31
N LYS A 126 0.76 6.48 -14.45
CA LYS A 126 1.28 5.57 -13.39
C LYS A 126 1.68 4.20 -13.95
N THR A 127 1.18 3.84 -15.12
CA THR A 127 1.47 2.59 -15.84
C THR A 127 1.48 2.85 -17.33
N LYS A 128 2.17 1.99 -18.10
CA LYS A 128 2.15 2.02 -19.56
C LYS A 128 0.88 1.37 -20.09
N GLN A 129 0.31 1.94 -21.15
CA GLN A 129 -0.95 1.49 -21.73
C GLN A 129 -0.91 0.02 -22.17
N ASP A 130 0.15 -0.37 -22.91
CA ASP A 130 0.27 -1.73 -23.46
C ASP A 130 0.42 -2.79 -22.39
N GLU A 131 1.24 -2.53 -21.34
CA GLU A 131 1.43 -3.42 -20.21
C GLU A 131 0.11 -3.58 -19.44
N THR A 132 -0.57 -2.47 -19.17
CA THR A 132 -1.86 -2.46 -18.45
C THR A 132 -2.93 -3.18 -19.24
N LYS A 133 -3.01 -2.97 -20.57
CA LYS A 133 -3.95 -3.66 -21.44
C LYS A 133 -3.72 -5.17 -21.41
N LYS A 134 -2.47 -5.63 -21.51
CA LYS A 134 -2.11 -7.07 -21.43
C LYS A 134 -2.59 -7.69 -20.12
N GLN A 135 -2.35 -7.04 -19.00
CA GLN A 135 -2.80 -7.49 -17.67
C GLN A 135 -4.33 -7.56 -17.59
N MET A 136 -5.03 -6.52 -18.02
CA MET A 136 -6.51 -6.50 -17.98
C MET A 136 -7.14 -7.52 -18.92
N ASP A 137 -6.54 -7.76 -20.08
CA ASP A 137 -7.01 -8.79 -21.03
C ASP A 137 -6.74 -10.20 -20.48
N PHE A 138 -5.63 -10.41 -19.77
CA PHE A 138 -5.37 -11.64 -19.05
C PHE A 138 -6.43 -11.88 -17.96
N TYR A 139 -6.75 -10.90 -17.13
CA TYR A 139 -7.78 -11.02 -16.08
C TYR A 139 -9.17 -11.34 -16.65
N LYS A 140 -9.55 -10.72 -17.78
CA LYS A 140 -10.79 -11.05 -18.48
C LYS A 140 -10.82 -12.51 -18.97
N LYS A 141 -9.69 -13.00 -19.53
CA LYS A 141 -9.58 -14.41 -19.97
C LYS A 141 -9.70 -15.39 -18.79
N GLN A 142 -9.28 -15.00 -17.60
CA GLN A 142 -9.46 -15.76 -16.36
C GLN A 142 -10.89 -15.63 -15.79
N CYS A 143 -11.79 -14.90 -16.45
CA CYS A 143 -13.15 -14.61 -15.98
C CYS A 143 -13.19 -13.80 -14.66
N PHE A 144 -12.15 -12.99 -14.37
CA PHE A 144 -12.17 -12.12 -13.20
C PHE A 144 -13.30 -11.08 -13.32
N PRO A 145 -14.25 -11.01 -12.36
CA PRO A 145 -15.42 -10.16 -12.49
C PRO A 145 -15.10 -8.68 -12.35
N LYS A 146 -15.94 -7.84 -12.93
CA LYS A 146 -15.97 -6.40 -12.63
C LYS A 146 -16.53 -6.17 -11.22
N ASN A 147 -16.15 -5.04 -10.62
CA ASN A 147 -16.70 -4.58 -9.33
C ASN A 147 -16.52 -5.61 -8.18
N TYR A 148 -15.41 -6.35 -8.22
CA TYR A 148 -15.08 -7.31 -7.15
C TYR A 148 -14.77 -6.61 -5.82
N GLY A 149 -14.53 -5.32 -5.86
CA GLY A 149 -14.07 -4.50 -4.75
C GLY A 149 -12.64 -4.07 -4.94
N MET A 150 -12.25 -3.02 -4.21
CA MET A 150 -10.88 -2.50 -4.16
C MET A 150 -10.58 -1.92 -2.79
N GLY A 151 -9.37 -2.19 -2.29
CA GLY A 151 -8.82 -1.53 -1.11
C GLY A 151 -7.90 -0.38 -1.48
N GLU A 152 -7.62 0.52 -0.54
CA GLU A 152 -6.49 1.43 -0.60
C GLU A 152 -5.27 0.72 -0.02
N ASN A 153 -4.28 0.43 -0.87
CA ASN A 153 -3.12 -0.35 -0.43
C ASN A 153 -2.11 0.46 0.40
N ASN A 154 -2.43 1.68 0.78
CA ASN A 154 -1.59 2.54 1.61
C ASN A 154 -1.61 2.20 3.10
N ILE A 155 -2.60 1.41 3.56
CA ILE A 155 -2.69 0.86 4.91
C ILE A 155 -3.15 -0.59 4.81
N LEU A 156 -2.37 -1.53 5.39
CA LEU A 156 -2.66 -2.96 5.36
C LEU A 156 -2.50 -3.55 6.75
N LEU A 157 -3.59 -4.00 7.36
CA LEU A 157 -3.62 -4.60 8.69
C LEU A 157 -3.74 -6.12 8.57
N ARG A 158 -2.82 -6.91 9.18
CA ARG A 158 -2.70 -8.35 8.90
C ARG A 158 -2.25 -9.19 10.10
N ARG A 159 -2.78 -10.43 10.17
CA ARG A 159 -2.17 -11.57 10.86
C ARG A 159 -1.17 -12.22 9.91
N HIS A 160 -0.05 -11.58 9.67
CA HIS A 160 0.82 -11.82 8.53
C HIS A 160 1.58 -13.17 8.54
N ASN A 161 1.61 -13.87 9.68
CA ASN A 161 2.26 -15.18 9.83
C ASN A 161 1.28 -16.36 9.72
N THR A 162 0.01 -16.14 9.38
CA THR A 162 -0.90 -17.24 9.08
C THR A 162 -0.65 -17.79 7.67
N ASP A 163 -0.71 -19.11 7.49
CA ASP A 163 -0.47 -19.76 6.18
C ASP A 163 -1.33 -19.14 5.07
N LYS A 164 -2.58 -18.83 5.37
CA LYS A 164 -3.51 -18.17 4.47
C LYS A 164 -2.96 -16.83 3.98
N ILE A 165 -2.50 -15.97 4.87
CA ILE A 165 -1.99 -14.64 4.52
C ILE A 165 -0.63 -14.73 3.83
N ILE A 166 0.24 -15.66 4.26
CA ILE A 166 1.51 -15.93 3.58
C ILE A 166 1.25 -16.30 2.11
N ASN A 167 0.32 -17.22 1.84
CA ASN A 167 -0.01 -17.65 0.49
C ASN A 167 -0.55 -16.49 -0.37
N ILE A 168 -1.50 -15.70 0.16
CA ILE A 168 -2.05 -14.52 -0.55
C ILE A 168 -0.95 -13.50 -0.85
N MET A 169 -0.07 -13.21 0.11
CA MET A 169 0.99 -12.22 -0.07
C MET A 169 2.07 -12.73 -1.06
N THR A 170 2.38 -14.02 -1.04
CA THR A 170 3.29 -14.66 -2.00
C THR A 170 2.69 -14.60 -3.42
N ASP A 171 1.44 -15.01 -3.60
CA ASP A 171 0.74 -14.91 -4.89
C ASP A 171 0.68 -13.45 -5.39
N TRP A 172 0.44 -12.49 -4.48
CA TRP A 172 0.42 -11.07 -4.84
C TRP A 172 1.79 -10.56 -5.29
N TRP A 173 2.85 -11.01 -4.62
CA TRP A 173 4.22 -10.68 -5.02
C TRP A 173 4.57 -11.28 -6.39
N GLU A 174 4.22 -12.52 -6.65
CA GLU A 174 4.43 -13.18 -7.95
C GLU A 174 3.67 -12.50 -9.07
N GLU A 175 2.40 -12.16 -8.85
CA GLU A 175 1.57 -11.43 -9.81
C GLU A 175 2.19 -10.06 -10.13
N LEU A 176 2.67 -9.34 -9.13
CA LEU A 176 3.32 -8.05 -9.31
C LEU A 176 4.62 -8.16 -10.13
N ASN A 177 5.36 -9.27 -10.00
CA ASN A 177 6.58 -9.50 -10.78
C ASN A 177 6.31 -9.87 -12.24
N THR A 178 5.17 -10.47 -12.54
CA THR A 178 4.81 -10.94 -13.88
C THR A 178 3.99 -9.93 -14.68
N GLN A 179 3.26 -9.02 -14.01
CA GLN A 179 2.38 -8.02 -14.62
C GLN A 179 2.93 -6.59 -14.47
N THR A 180 2.06 -5.58 -14.53
CA THR A 180 2.48 -4.21 -14.20
C THR A 180 2.99 -4.13 -12.77
N LYS A 181 4.00 -3.29 -12.53
CA LYS A 181 4.60 -3.10 -11.20
C LYS A 181 3.71 -2.22 -10.29
N ARG A 182 2.38 -2.23 -10.53
CA ARG A 182 1.39 -1.46 -9.77
C ARG A 182 0.58 -2.39 -8.86
N ASP A 183 0.89 -2.37 -7.57
CA ASP A 183 0.24 -3.18 -6.53
C ASP A 183 -1.29 -2.99 -6.46
N GLN A 184 -1.79 -1.79 -6.77
CA GLN A 184 -3.21 -1.46 -6.82
C GLN A 184 -3.98 -2.24 -7.89
N LEU A 185 -3.31 -2.68 -8.98
CA LEU A 185 -3.96 -3.39 -10.08
C LEU A 185 -3.98 -4.91 -9.93
N SER A 186 -3.33 -5.46 -8.91
CA SER A 186 -3.18 -6.92 -8.76
C SER A 186 -3.87 -7.52 -7.54
N LEU A 187 -3.96 -6.80 -6.41
CA LEU A 187 -4.49 -7.38 -5.16
C LEU A 187 -5.92 -7.92 -5.29
N ALA A 188 -6.80 -7.20 -5.98
CA ALA A 188 -8.19 -7.63 -6.16
C ALA A 188 -8.28 -8.97 -6.92
N TYR A 189 -7.46 -9.13 -7.97
CA TYR A 189 -7.38 -10.37 -8.72
C TYR A 189 -6.83 -11.52 -7.85
N ILE A 190 -5.81 -11.27 -7.03
CA ILE A 190 -5.23 -12.28 -6.14
C ILE A 190 -6.22 -12.71 -5.06
N LEU A 191 -6.96 -11.80 -4.45
CA LEU A 191 -8.01 -12.17 -3.51
C LEU A 191 -9.07 -13.05 -4.19
N TRP A 192 -9.55 -12.68 -5.35
CA TRP A 192 -10.50 -13.48 -6.12
C TRP A 192 -9.96 -14.87 -6.47
N LYS A 193 -8.71 -14.97 -6.97
CA LYS A 193 -8.03 -16.22 -7.30
C LYS A 193 -7.95 -17.17 -6.09
N ASN A 194 -7.71 -16.61 -4.91
CA ASN A 194 -7.66 -17.34 -3.65
C ASN A 194 -9.04 -17.53 -2.98
N LYS A 195 -10.15 -17.17 -3.66
CA LYS A 195 -11.54 -17.26 -3.16
C LYS A 195 -11.77 -16.44 -1.89
N GLU A 196 -11.04 -15.35 -1.73
CA GLU A 196 -11.12 -14.42 -0.61
C GLU A 196 -11.78 -13.12 -1.03
N THR A 197 -12.45 -12.46 -0.09
CA THR A 197 -13.08 -11.16 -0.30
C THR A 197 -12.33 -10.06 0.44
N PHE A 198 -12.57 -8.81 0.06
CA PHE A 198 -12.08 -7.67 0.83
C PHE A 198 -12.80 -7.57 2.19
N ASN A 199 -12.01 -7.44 3.25
CA ASN A 199 -12.50 -6.99 4.55
C ASN A 199 -12.06 -5.53 4.71
N TYR A 200 -13.03 -4.64 4.91
CA TYR A 200 -12.76 -3.22 4.97
C TYR A 200 -12.78 -2.71 6.40
N MET A 201 -11.86 -1.77 6.69
CA MET A 201 -11.95 -0.90 7.85
C MET A 201 -12.50 0.48 7.43
N GLU A 202 -13.15 1.14 8.37
CA GLU A 202 -13.74 2.47 8.16
C GLU A 202 -12.67 3.57 8.17
N GLU A 203 -11.61 3.36 8.94
CA GLU A 203 -10.51 4.29 9.14
C GLU A 203 -9.60 4.32 7.90
N SER A 204 -9.45 5.47 7.30
CA SER A 204 -8.54 5.69 6.18
C SER A 204 -7.78 7.01 6.32
N ALA A 205 -6.71 7.16 5.56
CA ALA A 205 -5.95 8.41 5.56
C ALA A 205 -6.64 9.52 4.72
N ARG A 206 -7.66 9.21 3.94
CA ARG A 206 -8.37 10.15 3.06
C ARG A 206 -9.72 10.57 3.60
N VAL A 207 -10.41 9.68 4.29
CA VAL A 207 -11.71 9.94 4.92
C VAL A 207 -11.50 9.72 6.41
N GLY A 208 -11.01 10.75 7.09
CA GLY A 208 -10.45 10.59 8.43
C GLY A 208 -11.50 10.35 9.51
N LEU A 209 -11.36 9.24 10.24
CA LEU A 209 -11.90 9.06 11.59
C LEU A 209 -10.82 9.36 12.65
N GLY A 210 -9.82 10.18 12.30
CA GLY A 210 -8.80 10.67 13.21
C GLY A 210 -7.60 9.77 13.46
N TYR A 211 -7.56 8.52 12.93
CA TYR A 211 -6.43 7.61 13.12
C TYR A 211 -5.25 7.91 12.19
N PHE A 212 -5.53 8.36 10.97
CA PHE A 212 -4.54 8.57 9.94
C PHE A 212 -4.74 9.91 9.23
N GLU A 213 -3.64 10.46 8.73
CA GLU A 213 -3.66 11.65 7.87
C GLU A 213 -2.73 11.46 6.68
N TYR A 214 -3.24 11.71 5.48
CA TYR A 214 -2.45 11.67 4.26
C TYR A 214 -1.65 12.95 4.09
N ILE A 215 -0.32 12.84 4.06
CA ILE A 215 0.59 13.94 3.77
C ILE A 215 0.98 13.89 2.28
N LEU A 216 0.93 15.03 1.62
CA LEU A 216 1.27 15.11 0.19
C LEU A 216 2.72 14.67 -0.06
N HIS A 217 2.93 13.88 -1.10
CA HIS A 217 4.27 13.50 -1.57
C HIS A 217 5.15 14.72 -1.88
N ASN A 218 6.45 14.61 -1.69
CA ASN A 218 7.41 15.68 -1.90
C ASN A 218 7.37 16.23 -3.34
N GLU A 219 7.22 15.36 -4.33
CA GLU A 219 7.03 15.79 -5.73
C GLU A 219 5.82 16.71 -5.87
N SER A 220 4.71 16.42 -5.22
CA SER A 220 3.47 17.23 -5.27
C SER A 220 3.57 18.51 -4.47
N LYS A 221 4.36 18.55 -3.38
CA LYS A 221 4.62 19.76 -2.60
C LYS A 221 5.43 20.77 -3.40
N ASN A 222 6.42 20.29 -4.16
CA ASN A 222 7.38 21.11 -4.87
C ASN A 222 6.88 21.63 -6.23
N LYS A 223 5.72 21.15 -6.72
CA LYS A 223 5.13 21.64 -7.98
C LYS A 223 4.61 23.06 -7.85
N THR A 224 4.98 23.93 -8.81
CA THR A 224 4.41 25.28 -8.92
C THR A 224 2.93 25.23 -9.30
N PHE A 225 2.21 26.33 -9.07
CA PHE A 225 0.81 26.46 -9.49
C PHE A 225 0.61 26.18 -10.98
N PHE A 226 1.49 26.69 -11.85
CA PHE A 226 1.43 26.48 -13.30
C PHE A 226 1.65 24.99 -13.68
N GLN A 227 2.56 24.30 -13.01
CA GLN A 227 2.79 22.87 -13.23
C GLN A 227 1.55 22.05 -12.86
N LYS A 228 0.94 22.34 -11.70
CA LYS A 228 -0.32 21.70 -11.25
C LYS A 228 -1.47 21.97 -12.22
N LEU A 229 -1.58 23.19 -12.75
CA LEU A 229 -2.60 23.57 -13.73
C LEU A 229 -2.38 22.83 -15.07
N LYS A 230 -1.14 22.78 -15.57
CA LYS A 230 -0.78 22.06 -16.78
C LYS A 230 -1.11 20.56 -16.68
N GLU A 231 -0.80 19.93 -15.56
CA GLU A 231 -1.14 18.52 -15.31
C GLU A 231 -2.65 18.31 -15.32
N LYS A 232 -3.42 19.15 -14.61
CA LYS A 232 -4.89 19.08 -14.64
C LYS A 232 -5.46 19.22 -16.05
N MET A 233 -4.98 20.17 -16.84
CA MET A 233 -5.40 20.34 -18.23
C MET A 233 -5.05 19.12 -19.08
N THR A 234 -3.84 18.57 -18.92
CA THR A 234 -3.42 17.36 -19.64
C THR A 234 -4.33 16.17 -19.30
N ILE A 235 -4.71 15.99 -18.04
CA ILE A 235 -5.62 14.92 -17.60
C ILE A 235 -7.02 15.14 -18.21
N ILE A 236 -7.53 16.38 -18.21
CA ILE A 236 -8.84 16.71 -18.79
C ILE A 236 -8.83 16.41 -20.29
N ILE A 237 -7.82 16.84 -21.03
CA ILE A 237 -7.68 16.57 -22.47
C ILE A 237 -7.65 15.04 -22.72
N LYS A 238 -6.85 14.30 -21.97
CA LYS A 238 -6.81 12.84 -22.10
C LYS A 238 -8.17 12.18 -21.81
N ARG A 239 -8.95 12.67 -20.84
CA ARG A 239 -10.31 12.16 -20.55
C ARG A 239 -11.33 12.41 -21.66
N ILE A 240 -11.09 13.42 -22.50
CA ILE A 240 -11.95 13.72 -23.66
C ILE A 240 -11.59 12.83 -24.85
N ILE A 241 -10.32 12.44 -24.97
CA ILE A 241 -9.80 11.66 -26.10
C ILE A 241 -9.96 10.14 -25.87
N TYR A 242 -10.00 9.68 -24.63
CA TYR A 242 -10.13 8.26 -24.23
C TYR A 242 -11.48 7.98 -23.54
#